data_7e6587ac62cb8aca006f877184c92439
#
_entry.id   7e6587ac62cb8aca006f877184c92439
#
_cell.length_a   1.000
_cell.length_b   1.000
_cell.length_c   1.000
_cell.angle_alpha   90.00
_cell.angle_beta   90.00
_cell.angle_gamma   90.00
#
_symmetry.space_group_name_H-M   'P 1'
#
loop_
_entity.id
_entity.type
_entity.pdbx_description
1 polymer ?
#
loop_
_entity_poly.entity_id
_entity_poly.type
_entity_poly.pdbx_seq_one_letter_code
_entity_poly.pdbx_strand_id
1 'polypeptide(L)'
;MAPTRVNGNRVLYKLLTSSTAVMAECSNQVYGPPLGLPPKMSAPAKAIVFGNDGGPGNPDIPMASERFTMYCYGAEQPEAISVFRTVADLLAPQSKRLAPQTVVYDTGVNVRVASFALEMGPADVPDPGNGWPRVVCAWWMTYAEAAA
;
A
#
# COMPACT_ATOMS: atom_id res chain seq x y z
N MET A 1 -8.76 20.62 -21.23
CA MET A 1 -8.96 19.19 -20.88
C MET A 1 -9.09 19.08 -19.37
N ALA A 2 -10.14 18.44 -18.89
CA ALA A 2 -10.30 18.24 -17.46
C ALA A 2 -9.18 17.33 -16.93
N PRO A 3 -8.59 17.64 -15.77
CA PRO A 3 -7.58 16.77 -15.19
C PRO A 3 -8.18 15.40 -14.85
N THR A 4 -7.42 14.36 -15.09
CA THR A 4 -7.82 13.00 -14.73
C THR A 4 -7.85 12.86 -13.21
N ARG A 5 -8.99 12.50 -12.67
CA ARG A 5 -9.09 12.24 -11.23
C ARG A 5 -8.33 10.99 -10.87
N VAL A 6 -7.60 11.06 -9.78
CA VAL A 6 -6.72 10.00 -9.31
C VAL A 6 -7.46 9.09 -8.33
N ASN A 7 -7.31 7.79 -8.55
CA ASN A 7 -7.79 6.77 -7.62
C ASN A 7 -6.62 6.34 -6.72
N GLY A 8 -6.72 6.63 -5.42
CA GLY A 8 -5.67 6.33 -4.46
C GLY A 8 -5.33 4.84 -4.35
N ASN A 9 -6.31 3.98 -4.51
CA ASN A 9 -6.09 2.52 -4.52
C ASN A 9 -5.12 2.12 -5.62
N ARG A 10 -5.32 2.70 -6.81
CA ARG A 10 -4.46 2.42 -7.95
C ARG A 10 -3.06 3.00 -7.76
N VAL A 11 -2.95 4.17 -7.12
CA VAL A 11 -1.66 4.78 -6.81
C VAL A 11 -0.84 3.85 -5.92
N LEU A 12 -1.42 3.38 -4.83
CA LEU A 12 -0.73 2.48 -3.91
C LEU A 12 -0.39 1.14 -4.58
N TYR A 13 -1.32 0.56 -5.32
CA TYR A 13 -1.09 -0.67 -6.07
C TYR A 13 0.07 -0.52 -7.06
N LYS A 14 0.08 0.56 -7.84
CA LYS A 14 1.15 0.82 -8.80
C LYS A 14 2.50 1.04 -8.12
N LEU A 15 2.52 1.75 -6.99
CA LEU A 15 3.76 1.96 -6.24
C LEU A 15 4.32 0.63 -5.71
N LEU A 16 3.48 -0.20 -5.10
CA LEU A 16 3.91 -1.50 -4.59
C LEU A 16 4.39 -2.44 -5.71
N THR A 17 3.64 -2.52 -6.80
CA THR A 17 3.97 -3.43 -7.90
C THR A 17 5.12 -2.96 -8.78
N SER A 18 5.46 -1.68 -8.74
CA SER A 18 6.65 -1.16 -9.44
C SER A 18 7.94 -1.34 -8.65
N SER A 19 7.87 -1.71 -7.39
CA SER A 19 9.04 -1.96 -6.56
C SER A 19 9.55 -3.37 -6.76
N THR A 20 10.75 -3.50 -7.29
CA THR A 20 11.41 -4.81 -7.46
C THR A 20 11.58 -5.52 -6.12
N ALA A 21 11.94 -4.79 -5.06
CA ALA A 21 12.15 -5.36 -3.74
C ALA A 21 10.85 -5.93 -3.16
N VAL A 22 9.74 -5.19 -3.25
CA VAL A 22 8.43 -5.64 -2.75
C VAL A 22 7.94 -6.85 -3.53
N MET A 23 8.03 -6.80 -4.85
CA MET A 23 7.56 -7.91 -5.69
C MET A 23 8.39 -9.17 -5.52
N ALA A 24 9.70 -9.04 -5.31
CA ALA A 24 10.55 -10.18 -4.99
C ALA A 24 10.22 -10.77 -3.63
N GLU A 25 9.97 -9.93 -2.62
CA GLU A 25 9.67 -10.39 -1.26
C GLU A 25 8.35 -11.16 -1.20
N CYS A 26 7.30 -10.70 -1.88
CA CYS A 26 5.98 -11.34 -1.80
C CYS A 26 5.63 -12.22 -3.01
N SER A 27 6.60 -12.55 -3.85
CA SER A 27 6.40 -13.40 -5.05
C SER A 27 5.25 -12.91 -5.94
N ASN A 28 5.20 -11.60 -6.17
CA ASN A 28 4.16 -10.91 -6.95
C ASN A 28 2.74 -11.00 -6.37
N GLN A 29 2.60 -11.36 -5.11
CA GLN A 29 1.31 -11.51 -4.44
C GLN A 29 0.89 -10.21 -3.77
N VAL A 30 0.41 -9.24 -4.56
CA VAL A 30 -0.12 -7.96 -4.07
C VAL A 30 -1.57 -7.83 -4.51
N TYR A 31 -2.47 -7.61 -3.55
CA TYR A 31 -3.91 -7.52 -3.78
C TYR A 31 -4.45 -6.24 -3.15
N GLY A 32 -5.22 -5.49 -3.92
CA GLY A 32 -5.81 -4.23 -3.48
C GLY A 32 -7.29 -4.12 -3.81
N PRO A 33 -7.95 -3.03 -3.36
CA PRO A 33 -9.38 -2.84 -3.55
C PRO A 33 -9.90 -2.99 -4.97
N PRO A 34 -9.17 -2.61 -6.04
CA PRO A 34 -9.67 -2.88 -7.39
C PRO A 34 -9.88 -4.37 -7.67
N LEU A 35 -9.14 -5.22 -6.96
CA LEU A 35 -9.25 -6.68 -7.07
C LEU A 35 -10.25 -7.25 -6.08
N GLY A 36 -10.51 -6.53 -4.98
CA GLY A 36 -11.57 -6.81 -4.03
C GLY A 36 -11.51 -8.16 -3.31
N LEU A 37 -10.44 -8.91 -3.45
CA LEU A 37 -10.40 -10.29 -3.02
C LEU A 37 -9.23 -10.55 -2.08
N PRO A 38 -9.46 -11.32 -1.00
CA PRO A 38 -8.35 -11.92 -0.28
C PRO A 38 -7.57 -12.83 -1.24
N PRO A 39 -6.27 -13.03 -1.00
CA PRO A 39 -5.46 -13.86 -1.87
C PRO A 39 -6.00 -15.29 -1.95
N LYS A 40 -6.12 -15.81 -3.17
CA LYS A 40 -6.50 -17.21 -3.39
C LYS A 40 -5.28 -18.11 -3.20
N MET A 41 -4.82 -18.19 -1.97
CA MET A 41 -3.71 -19.06 -1.62
C MET A 41 -4.24 -20.34 -0.97
N SER A 42 -3.69 -21.49 -1.35
CA SER A 42 -4.03 -22.78 -0.75
C SER A 42 -3.23 -23.06 0.52
N ALA A 43 -2.16 -22.31 0.77
CA ALA A 43 -1.30 -22.43 1.94
C ALA A 43 -0.76 -21.04 2.31
N PRO A 44 -0.39 -20.82 3.59
CA PRO A 44 0.18 -19.53 3.99
C PRO A 44 1.48 -19.27 3.24
N ALA A 45 1.60 -18.07 2.69
CA ALA A 45 2.75 -17.62 1.93
C ALA A 45 2.86 -16.10 2.05
N LYS A 46 4.00 -15.54 1.64
CA LYS A 46 4.21 -14.10 1.64
C LYS A 46 3.27 -13.41 0.66
N ALA A 47 2.50 -12.46 1.13
CA ALA A 47 1.56 -11.69 0.33
C ALA A 47 1.22 -10.37 1.00
N ILE A 48 0.74 -9.41 0.22
CA ILE A 48 0.24 -8.13 0.69
C ILE A 48 -1.21 -7.99 0.25
N VAL A 49 -2.08 -7.68 1.21
CA VAL A 49 -3.48 -7.34 0.93
C VAL A 49 -3.75 -5.99 1.57
N PHE A 50 -4.31 -5.06 0.85
CA PHE A 50 -4.66 -3.76 1.42
C PHE A 50 -6.09 -3.36 1.10
N GLY A 51 -6.69 -2.61 2.01
CA GLY A 51 -7.99 -2.00 1.87
C GLY A 51 -7.91 -0.51 2.09
N ASN A 52 -8.83 0.24 1.49
CA ASN A 52 -8.93 1.67 1.64
C ASN A 52 -10.03 1.99 2.66
N ASP A 53 -9.64 2.63 3.75
CA ASP A 53 -10.56 3.04 4.82
C ASP A 53 -11.14 4.45 4.56
N GLY A 54 -10.76 5.09 3.46
CA GLY A 54 -11.15 6.46 3.16
C GLY A 54 -10.33 7.49 3.91
N GLY A 55 -10.78 8.72 3.86
CA GLY A 55 -10.14 9.83 4.56
C GLY A 55 -10.89 11.13 4.36
N PRO A 56 -10.54 12.16 5.14
CA PRO A 56 -11.18 13.45 5.01
C PRO A 56 -10.84 14.09 3.66
N GLY A 57 -11.86 14.47 2.91
CA GLY A 57 -11.72 15.30 1.73
C GLY A 57 -11.66 16.77 2.11
N ASN A 58 -10.81 17.52 1.44
CA ASN A 58 -10.82 18.97 1.54
C ASN A 58 -11.00 19.53 0.11
N PRO A 59 -12.19 20.07 -0.22
CA PRO A 59 -12.45 20.55 -1.56
C PRO A 59 -11.62 21.78 -1.96
N ASP A 60 -11.02 22.45 -0.99
CA ASP A 60 -10.22 23.67 -1.22
C ASP A 60 -8.75 23.36 -1.53
N ILE A 61 -8.32 22.12 -1.33
CA ILE A 61 -6.93 21.71 -1.55
C ILE A 61 -6.93 20.56 -2.57
N PRO A 62 -6.13 20.66 -3.66
CA PRO A 62 -6.08 19.61 -4.69
C PRO A 62 -5.22 18.41 -4.24
N MET A 63 -5.37 18.00 -3.00
CA MET A 63 -4.70 16.85 -2.41
C MET A 63 -5.70 16.02 -1.62
N ALA A 64 -5.52 14.72 -1.67
CA ALA A 64 -6.30 13.78 -0.89
C ALA A 64 -5.41 13.07 0.13
N SER A 65 -5.99 12.79 1.30
CA SER A 65 -5.36 11.93 2.29
C SER A 65 -6.29 10.74 2.54
N GLU A 66 -5.78 9.54 2.34
CA GLU A 66 -6.54 8.32 2.54
C GLU A 66 -5.79 7.36 3.45
N ARG A 67 -6.55 6.66 4.29
CA ARG A 67 -6.00 5.64 5.18
C ARG A 67 -6.15 4.27 4.54
N PHE A 68 -5.06 3.53 4.54
CA PHE A 68 -5.03 2.15 4.05
C PHE A 68 -4.68 1.21 5.18
N THR A 69 -5.52 0.21 5.40
CA THR A 69 -5.18 -0.93 6.24
C THR A 69 -4.50 -1.97 5.39
N MET A 70 -3.36 -2.44 5.83
CA MET A 70 -2.53 -3.38 5.08
C MET A 70 -2.27 -4.63 5.90
N TYR A 71 -2.43 -5.78 5.26
CA TYR A 71 -2.16 -7.08 5.83
C TYR A 71 -0.96 -7.69 5.11
N CYS A 72 0.10 -7.96 5.86
CA CYS A 72 1.29 -8.60 5.35
C CYS A 72 1.31 -10.05 5.84
N TYR A 73 1.15 -10.98 4.91
CA TYR A 73 1.10 -12.41 5.20
C TYR A 73 2.48 -13.07 5.06
N GLY A 74 2.68 -14.17 5.77
CA GLY A 74 3.83 -15.03 5.61
C GLY A 74 3.48 -16.46 6.00
N ALA A 75 4.33 -17.43 5.66
CA ALA A 75 4.16 -18.81 6.11
C ALA A 75 4.37 -18.91 7.63
N GLU A 76 5.20 -18.02 8.16
CA GLU A 76 5.45 -17.86 9.59
C GLU A 76 5.47 -16.37 9.95
N GLN A 77 5.30 -16.07 11.22
CA GLN A 77 5.27 -14.68 11.68
C GLN A 77 6.52 -13.86 11.28
N PRO A 78 7.75 -14.39 11.39
CA PRO A 78 8.95 -13.66 10.95
C PRO A 78 8.91 -13.28 9.46
N GLU A 79 8.30 -14.11 8.61
CA GLU A 79 8.14 -13.80 7.19
C GLU A 79 7.15 -12.65 6.96
N ALA A 80 6.05 -12.63 7.72
CA ALA A 80 5.08 -11.55 7.67
C ALA A 80 5.71 -10.21 8.08
N ILE A 81 6.53 -10.20 9.11
CA ILE A 81 7.30 -9.03 9.53
C ILE A 81 8.28 -8.60 8.45
N SER A 82 8.94 -9.54 7.79
CA SER A 82 9.87 -9.25 6.69
C SER A 82 9.16 -8.53 5.53
N VAL A 83 7.96 -8.99 5.17
CA VAL A 83 7.13 -8.33 4.15
C VAL A 83 6.79 -6.90 4.59
N PHE A 84 6.36 -6.72 5.85
CA PHE A 84 6.07 -5.37 6.37
C PHE A 84 7.29 -4.46 6.30
N ARG A 85 8.47 -4.94 6.69
CA ARG A 85 9.69 -4.12 6.66
C ARG A 85 10.06 -3.69 5.25
N THR A 86 9.92 -4.58 4.27
CA THR A 86 10.18 -4.26 2.87
C THR A 86 9.22 -3.18 2.37
N VAL A 87 7.94 -3.26 2.73
CA VAL A 87 6.95 -2.24 2.41
C VAL A 87 7.29 -0.92 3.10
N ALA A 88 7.64 -0.95 4.38
CA ALA A 88 7.99 0.25 5.13
C ALA A 88 9.22 0.96 4.55
N ASP A 89 10.21 0.21 4.10
CA ASP A 89 11.39 0.77 3.45
C ASP A 89 11.05 1.46 2.11
N LEU A 90 10.01 1.00 1.41
CA LEU A 90 9.53 1.65 0.21
C LEU A 90 8.71 2.90 0.52
N LEU A 91 7.73 2.80 1.42
CA LEU A 91 6.77 3.88 1.68
C LEU A 91 7.37 5.00 2.52
N ALA A 92 8.18 4.65 3.51
CA ALA A 92 8.81 5.61 4.43
C ALA A 92 10.28 5.25 4.67
N PRO A 93 11.15 5.38 3.66
CA PRO A 93 12.56 5.07 3.82
C PRO A 93 13.20 5.94 4.90
N GLN A 94 14.02 5.35 5.74
CA GLN A 94 14.64 6.06 6.86
C GLN A 94 15.46 7.28 6.43
N SER A 95 16.09 7.20 5.27
CA SER A 95 16.90 8.29 4.74
C SER A 95 16.09 9.40 4.06
N LYS A 96 14.82 9.15 3.72
CA LYS A 96 14.01 10.08 2.91
C LYS A 96 12.53 10.05 3.33
N ARG A 97 12.26 10.04 4.62
CA ARG A 97 10.90 9.88 5.15
C ARG A 97 9.88 10.89 4.63
N LEU A 98 10.31 12.10 4.34
CA LEU A 98 9.43 13.17 3.89
C LEU A 98 9.61 13.51 2.41
N ALA A 99 10.41 12.72 1.67
CA ALA A 99 10.60 12.98 0.25
C ALA A 99 9.37 12.59 -0.55
N PRO A 100 8.83 13.48 -1.38
CA PRO A 100 7.75 13.14 -2.28
C PRO A 100 8.17 12.03 -3.25
N GLN A 101 7.23 11.17 -3.60
CA GLN A 101 7.44 10.12 -4.59
C GLN A 101 6.56 10.39 -5.80
N THR A 102 7.05 10.02 -6.97
CA THR A 102 6.27 10.07 -8.21
C THR A 102 5.94 8.65 -8.65
N VAL A 103 4.66 8.40 -8.84
CA VAL A 103 4.15 7.09 -9.24
C VAL A 103 3.66 7.17 -10.68
N VAL A 104 4.09 6.25 -11.51
CA VAL A 104 3.54 6.10 -12.86
C VAL A 104 2.15 5.48 -12.74
N TYR A 105 1.13 6.33 -12.86
CA TYR A 105 -0.27 5.96 -12.68
C TYR A 105 -0.84 5.27 -13.91
N ASP A 106 -0.48 5.81 -15.07
CA ASP A 106 -0.85 5.27 -16.36
C ASP A 106 0.18 5.73 -17.39
N THR A 107 0.09 5.26 -18.63
CA THR A 107 1.02 5.67 -19.69
C THR A 107 0.99 7.19 -19.86
N GLY A 108 2.13 7.83 -19.63
CA GLY A 108 2.25 9.28 -19.70
C GLY A 108 1.56 10.07 -18.58
N VAL A 109 1.05 9.38 -17.57
CA VAL A 109 0.34 10.01 -16.45
C VAL A 109 1.07 9.69 -15.16
N ASN A 110 1.56 10.72 -14.47
CA ASN A 110 2.27 10.56 -13.20
C ASN A 110 1.46 11.19 -12.07
N VAL A 111 1.54 10.57 -10.90
CA VAL A 111 0.93 11.09 -9.67
C VAL A 111 2.01 11.34 -8.64
N ARG A 112 1.95 12.51 -8.03
CA ARG A 112 2.85 12.88 -6.94
C ARG A 112 2.23 12.46 -5.62
N VAL A 113 2.94 11.62 -4.89
CA VAL A 113 2.61 11.27 -3.51
C VAL A 113 3.48 12.11 -2.59
N ALA A 114 2.85 12.96 -1.80
CA ALA A 114 3.57 13.89 -0.93
C ALA A 114 4.17 13.20 0.28
N SER A 115 3.45 12.26 0.88
CA SER A 115 3.92 11.57 2.08
C SER A 115 3.18 10.28 2.35
N PHE A 116 3.86 9.39 3.07
CA PHE A 116 3.25 8.27 3.77
C PHE A 116 3.52 8.42 5.26
N ALA A 117 2.52 8.20 6.08
CA ALA A 117 2.65 8.20 7.53
C ALA A 117 2.12 6.89 8.10
N LEU A 118 2.95 6.19 8.86
CA LEU A 118 2.53 4.98 9.56
C LEU A 118 1.70 5.38 10.78
N GLU A 119 0.42 5.05 10.76
CA GLU A 119 -0.49 5.31 11.88
C GLU A 119 -0.44 4.20 12.91
N MET A 120 -0.49 2.95 12.44
CA MET A 120 -0.45 1.78 13.28
C MET A 120 0.70 0.88 12.81
N GLY A 121 1.68 0.69 13.67
CA GLY A 121 2.82 -0.18 13.42
C GLY A 121 2.44 -1.64 13.42
N PRO A 122 3.34 -2.55 13.02
CA PRO A 122 2.94 -3.92 12.76
C PRO A 122 2.41 -4.59 14.02
N ALA A 123 1.16 -5.04 13.96
CA ALA A 123 0.51 -5.81 15.01
C ALA A 123 0.34 -7.25 14.52
N ASP A 124 0.74 -8.21 15.37
CA ASP A 124 0.62 -9.62 15.06
C ASP A 124 -0.83 -10.06 15.30
N VAL A 125 -1.61 -10.10 14.23
CA VAL A 125 -3.02 -10.49 14.27
C VAL A 125 -3.27 -11.55 13.20
N PRO A 126 -3.24 -12.84 13.56
CA PRO A 126 -3.50 -13.91 12.61
C PRO A 126 -4.82 -13.74 11.89
N ASP A 127 -4.89 -14.25 10.66
CA ASP A 127 -6.12 -14.19 9.87
C ASP A 127 -7.25 -14.92 10.60
N PRO A 128 -8.38 -14.27 10.89
CA PRO A 128 -9.47 -14.88 11.65
C PRO A 128 -10.16 -16.04 10.90
N GLY A 129 -10.05 -16.07 9.58
CA GLY A 129 -10.71 -17.12 8.76
C GLY A 129 -9.94 -18.43 8.69
N ASN A 130 -8.62 -18.39 8.67
CA ASN A 130 -7.78 -19.57 8.46
C ASN A 130 -6.59 -19.67 9.44
N GLY A 131 -6.40 -18.69 10.31
CA GLY A 131 -5.32 -18.67 11.28
C GLY A 131 -3.93 -18.42 10.68
N TRP A 132 -3.84 -18.03 9.42
CA TRP A 132 -2.56 -17.78 8.77
C TRP A 132 -1.81 -16.64 9.43
N PRO A 133 -0.48 -16.74 9.59
CA PRO A 133 0.32 -15.65 10.15
C PRO A 133 0.22 -14.40 9.29
N ARG A 134 -0.07 -13.27 9.93
CA ARG A 134 -0.05 -11.97 9.27
C ARG A 134 0.22 -10.86 10.27
N VAL A 135 0.74 -9.77 9.79
CA VAL A 135 0.82 -8.53 10.55
C VAL A 135 -0.09 -7.49 9.91
N VAL A 136 -0.71 -6.68 10.74
CA VAL A 136 -1.62 -5.61 10.33
C VAL A 136 -0.94 -4.28 10.59
N CYS A 137 -1.00 -3.40 9.61
CA CYS A 137 -0.53 -2.02 9.75
C CYS A 137 -1.50 -1.07 9.05
N ALA A 138 -1.37 0.21 9.34
CA ALA A 138 -2.19 1.23 8.70
C ALA A 138 -1.32 2.40 8.29
N TRP A 139 -1.55 2.89 7.08
CA TRP A 139 -0.79 3.97 6.47
C TRP A 139 -1.72 5.08 6.02
N TRP A 140 -1.33 6.32 6.27
CA TRP A 140 -1.92 7.48 5.62
C TRP A 140 -1.10 7.85 4.41
N MET A 141 -1.74 7.95 3.26
CA MET A 141 -1.13 8.41 2.02
C MET A 141 -1.74 9.74 1.62
N THR A 142 -0.88 10.75 1.41
CA THR A 142 -1.30 12.06 0.90
C THR A 142 -0.76 12.24 -0.50
N TYR A 143 -1.65 12.49 -1.45
CA TYR A 143 -1.30 12.55 -2.86
C TYR A 143 -2.09 13.64 -3.60
N ALA A 144 -1.59 14.03 -4.77
CA ALA A 144 -2.28 14.99 -5.63
C ALA A 144 -3.53 14.34 -6.26
N GLU A 145 -4.68 15.00 -6.16
CA GLU A 145 -5.94 14.52 -6.72
C GLU A 145 -5.99 14.57 -8.24
N ALA A 146 -5.13 15.37 -8.86
CA ALA A 146 -5.03 15.48 -10.30
C ALA A 146 -3.66 15.05 -10.76
N ALA A 147 -3.63 14.19 -11.77
CA ALA A 147 -2.40 13.77 -12.40
C ALA A 147 -1.84 14.90 -13.28
N ALA A 148 -0.54 15.04 -13.24
CA ALA A 148 0.18 15.99 -14.09
C ALA A 148 0.47 15.40 -15.46
#